data_d29ceb6ebf8295da477324eac41579a7
#
_entry.id   d29ceb6ebf8295da477324eac41579a7
#
_cell.length_a   1.000
_cell.length_b   1.000
_cell.length_c   1.000
_cell.angle_alpha   90.00
_cell.angle_beta   90.00
_cell.angle_gamma   90.00
#
_symmetry.space_group_name_H-M   'P 1'
#
loop_
_entity.id
_entity.type
_entity.pdbx_description
1 polymer ?
#
loop_
_entity_poly.entity_id
_entity_poly.type
_entity_poly.pdbx_seq_one_letter_code
_entity_poly.pdbx_strand_id
1 'polypeptide(L)'
;MKRTKIIDVLKSTEYGKEVCVKGWVRTHRSSKAVDFIALNDGSTIKNVQIVVDPTKFDDQVLKDITTGACISAEGTLVESQGAGQSSEIQATKLEVYGLCGNDYPMQKKGQSFEVMRKNAHMRLRTNTFGAVMRIRHNMAMAIHTYFHEHGFFYFHTPLITASDCEGAGNMFQVTTKNLYDLKKDENGKIIYDDDFFGEQTSLTVSGQLEGELGATALGSIYTFGPTFRAENSNTPRHLAEFWMVEPEVAFLDQEELMDLEEDFIKYCVRWALDNCKDDLEFLNKMIDKTLIERLEGVLKENFVRLPYTEGTNILQEAIKNGKKFEFPCNWGDDLASEHERYLVEEHFKKPVIMTDYPRAFKSFYMKQNQDTADGGSVGYKGAVAPGPTMQGTDVLFPQIGEIIGGSVREESYDKLMGEINRREMDQTHLWWYIDTRKWGSCPHAGFGLGFERLILFVTGMQNIRDVIPFPRTPKSAEF
;
A
#
# COMPACT_ATOMS: atom_id res chain seq x y z
N MET A 1 -0.15 -21.55 33.42
CA MET A 1 -1.54 -21.27 32.89
C MET A 1 -1.49 -21.04 31.38
N LYS A 2 -2.60 -21.28 30.63
CA LYS A 2 -2.69 -20.96 29.19
C LYS A 2 -2.69 -19.43 29.00
N ARG A 3 -1.91 -18.92 28.02
CA ARG A 3 -1.87 -17.49 27.71
C ARG A 3 -3.20 -16.97 27.17
N THR A 4 -3.64 -15.82 27.67
CA THR A 4 -4.72 -15.00 27.12
C THR A 4 -4.10 -13.78 26.41
N LYS A 5 -4.61 -13.37 25.24
CA LYS A 5 -4.14 -12.14 24.57
C LYS A 5 -4.58 -10.92 25.36
N ILE A 6 -3.75 -9.87 25.37
CA ILE A 6 -4.05 -8.62 26.08
C ILE A 6 -5.34 -7.98 25.56
N ILE A 7 -5.60 -8.01 24.27
CA ILE A 7 -6.87 -7.49 23.70
C ILE A 7 -8.09 -8.21 24.27
N ASP A 8 -8.01 -9.52 24.53
CA ASP A 8 -9.12 -10.30 25.05
C ASP A 8 -9.30 -10.01 26.56
N VAL A 9 -8.21 -9.84 27.29
CA VAL A 9 -8.23 -9.44 28.71
C VAL A 9 -8.88 -8.07 28.88
N LEU A 10 -8.52 -7.09 28.02
CA LEU A 10 -9.07 -5.72 28.10
C LEU A 10 -10.55 -5.64 27.69
N LYS A 11 -11.06 -6.61 26.93
CA LYS A 11 -12.49 -6.72 26.58
C LYS A 11 -13.30 -7.52 27.59
N SER A 12 -12.63 -8.28 28.47
CA SER A 12 -13.29 -9.15 29.45
C SER A 12 -13.87 -8.34 30.62
N THR A 13 -15.07 -8.71 31.02
CA THR A 13 -15.73 -8.24 32.27
C THR A 13 -15.83 -9.34 33.31
N GLU A 14 -15.16 -10.49 33.11
CA GLU A 14 -15.14 -11.62 34.05
C GLU A 14 -14.13 -11.37 35.18
N TYR A 15 -14.41 -10.37 35.99
CA TYR A 15 -13.56 -10.05 37.16
C TYR A 15 -13.53 -11.20 38.17
N GLY A 16 -12.39 -11.33 38.86
CA GLY A 16 -12.11 -12.46 39.77
C GLY A 16 -11.52 -13.69 39.09
N LYS A 17 -11.43 -13.70 37.74
CA LYS A 17 -10.85 -14.82 36.98
C LYS A 17 -9.32 -14.74 36.99
N GLU A 18 -8.68 -15.90 37.15
CA GLU A 18 -7.23 -16.03 36.98
C GLU A 18 -6.88 -16.00 35.48
N VAL A 19 -5.94 -15.15 35.11
CA VAL A 19 -5.44 -14.97 33.74
C VAL A 19 -3.93 -15.03 33.69
N CYS A 20 -3.41 -15.42 32.52
CA CYS A 20 -1.98 -15.36 32.22
C CYS A 20 -1.76 -14.52 30.97
N VAL A 21 -0.99 -13.46 31.06
CA VAL A 21 -0.58 -12.61 29.94
C VAL A 21 0.93 -12.69 29.75
N LYS A 22 1.39 -12.57 28.50
CA LYS A 22 2.80 -12.56 28.15
C LYS A 22 3.05 -11.44 27.14
N GLY A 23 4.14 -10.71 27.30
CA GLY A 23 4.43 -9.59 26.40
C GLY A 23 5.68 -8.82 26.79
N TRP A 24 5.78 -7.63 26.23
CA TRP A 24 6.92 -6.73 26.45
C TRP A 24 6.51 -5.56 27.32
N VAL A 25 7.37 -5.27 28.32
CA VAL A 25 7.17 -4.17 29.27
C VAL A 25 7.32 -2.82 28.54
N ARG A 26 6.28 -2.01 28.63
CA ARG A 26 6.29 -0.61 28.12
C ARG A 26 6.78 0.36 29.16
N THR A 27 6.32 0.21 30.38
CA THR A 27 6.76 1.00 31.53
C THR A 27 6.69 0.15 32.79
N HIS A 28 7.63 0.38 33.70
CA HIS A 28 7.60 -0.10 35.06
C HIS A 28 7.77 1.10 36.01
N ARG A 29 6.84 1.28 36.92
CA ARG A 29 6.83 2.33 37.94
C ARG A 29 6.79 1.65 39.30
N SER A 30 7.84 1.80 40.06
CA SER A 30 8.00 1.18 41.37
C SER A 30 7.77 2.19 42.50
N SER A 31 7.15 1.74 43.57
CA SER A 31 7.02 2.45 44.83
C SER A 31 7.23 1.47 46.01
N LYS A 32 7.28 2.00 47.22
CA LYS A 32 7.43 1.13 48.42
C LYS A 32 6.25 0.21 48.67
N ALA A 33 5.04 0.58 48.19
CA ALA A 33 3.80 -0.12 48.50
C ALA A 33 3.28 -0.97 47.30
N VAL A 34 3.54 -0.52 46.06
CA VAL A 34 2.96 -1.16 44.89
C VAL A 34 3.77 -0.80 43.63
N ASP A 35 3.99 -1.77 42.77
CA ASP A 35 4.56 -1.55 41.43
C ASP A 35 3.51 -1.66 40.36
N PHE A 36 3.64 -0.85 39.33
CA PHE A 36 2.76 -0.84 38.15
C PHE A 36 3.57 -1.14 36.88
N ILE A 37 3.24 -2.23 36.21
CA ILE A 37 3.88 -2.66 34.98
C ILE A 37 2.86 -2.53 33.85
N ALA A 38 3.13 -1.71 32.84
CA ALA A 38 2.35 -1.66 31.62
C ALA A 38 2.91 -2.70 30.64
N LEU A 39 2.11 -3.70 30.30
CA LEU A 39 2.49 -4.82 29.43
C LEU A 39 1.72 -4.76 28.12
N ASN A 40 2.40 -5.04 27.01
CA ASN A 40 1.82 -5.11 25.68
C ASN A 40 2.32 -6.35 24.94
N ASP A 41 1.41 -7.03 24.23
CA ASP A 41 1.73 -8.24 23.44
C ASP A 41 1.57 -8.05 21.92
N GLY A 42 1.36 -6.81 21.48
CA GLY A 42 1.15 -6.45 20.07
C GLY A 42 -0.28 -6.63 19.55
N SER A 43 -1.16 -7.33 20.28
CA SER A 43 -2.56 -7.58 19.85
C SER A 43 -3.44 -6.33 19.82
N THR A 44 -3.04 -5.28 20.53
CA THR A 44 -3.73 -3.98 20.59
C THR A 44 -2.72 -2.88 20.86
N ILE A 45 -3.07 -1.64 20.60
CA ILE A 45 -2.26 -0.47 20.97
C ILE A 45 -2.28 -0.21 22.48
N LYS A 46 -3.35 -0.64 23.16
CA LYS A 46 -3.54 -0.48 24.59
C LYS A 46 -2.63 -1.45 25.37
N ASN A 47 -2.21 -1.05 26.57
CA ASN A 47 -1.48 -1.90 27.47
C ASN A 47 -2.43 -2.43 28.56
N VAL A 48 -2.16 -3.63 29.08
CA VAL A 48 -2.75 -4.06 30.35
C VAL A 48 -1.84 -3.63 31.48
N GLN A 49 -2.41 -3.13 32.57
CA GLN A 49 -1.68 -2.83 33.80
C GLN A 49 -1.59 -4.07 34.69
N ILE A 50 -0.37 -4.42 35.07
CA ILE A 50 -0.09 -5.43 36.06
C ILE A 50 0.21 -4.68 37.36
N VAL A 51 -0.53 -4.98 38.42
CA VAL A 51 -0.38 -4.43 39.76
C VAL A 51 0.37 -5.46 40.61
N VAL A 52 1.49 -5.07 41.20
CA VAL A 52 2.40 -5.96 41.89
C VAL A 52 2.61 -5.47 43.33
N ASP A 53 2.38 -6.34 44.29
CA ASP A 53 2.80 -6.13 45.69
C ASP A 53 4.26 -6.55 45.80
N PRO A 54 5.23 -5.60 45.90
CA PRO A 54 6.65 -5.93 45.83
C PRO A 54 7.12 -6.84 47.00
N THR A 55 6.36 -6.90 48.06
CA THR A 55 6.71 -7.75 49.23
C THR A 55 6.52 -9.25 48.95
N LYS A 56 5.82 -9.61 47.90
CA LYS A 56 5.49 -10.99 47.50
C LYS A 56 6.43 -11.56 46.44
N PHE A 57 7.36 -10.78 45.91
CA PHE A 57 8.23 -11.17 44.81
C PHE A 57 9.69 -10.98 45.15
N ASP A 58 10.54 -11.74 44.49
CA ASP A 58 11.98 -11.60 44.61
C ASP A 58 12.44 -10.24 44.04
N ASP A 59 13.28 -9.53 44.80
CA ASP A 59 13.82 -8.22 44.44
C ASP A 59 14.58 -8.26 43.10
N GLN A 60 15.23 -9.38 42.77
CA GLN A 60 15.98 -9.51 41.53
C GLN A 60 15.01 -9.61 40.34
N VAL A 61 13.90 -10.36 40.46
CA VAL A 61 12.86 -10.45 39.42
C VAL A 61 12.27 -9.07 39.12
N LEU A 62 11.99 -8.26 40.17
CA LEU A 62 11.46 -6.90 39.97
C LEU A 62 12.49 -5.97 39.32
N LYS A 63 13.79 -6.09 39.65
CA LYS A 63 14.87 -5.32 39.00
C LYS A 63 15.05 -5.68 37.52
N ASP A 64 14.82 -6.93 37.17
CA ASP A 64 14.96 -7.44 35.78
C ASP A 64 13.80 -7.00 34.87
N ILE A 65 12.68 -6.56 35.47
CA ILE A 65 11.51 -6.04 34.71
C ILE A 65 11.75 -4.59 34.27
N THR A 66 12.61 -4.42 33.28
CA THR A 66 12.92 -3.13 32.66
C THR A 66 12.08 -2.86 31.43
N THR A 67 12.07 -1.61 30.92
CA THR A 67 11.40 -1.28 29.66
C THR A 67 11.99 -2.12 28.51
N GLY A 68 11.14 -2.84 27.80
CA GLY A 68 11.52 -3.74 26.71
C GLY A 68 11.74 -5.20 27.13
N ALA A 69 11.84 -5.50 28.44
CA ALA A 69 11.93 -6.87 28.94
C ALA A 69 10.69 -7.68 28.55
N CYS A 70 10.87 -8.96 28.26
CA CYS A 70 9.79 -9.89 27.94
C CYS A 70 9.42 -10.67 29.20
N ILE A 71 8.15 -10.61 29.60
CA ILE A 71 7.67 -11.24 30.81
C ILE A 71 6.38 -12.03 30.64
N SER A 72 6.13 -12.96 31.56
CA SER A 72 4.85 -13.57 31.85
C SER A 72 4.33 -13.06 33.17
N ALA A 73 3.04 -12.72 33.24
CA ALA A 73 2.36 -12.38 34.48
C ALA A 73 1.09 -13.22 34.60
N GLU A 74 0.96 -13.93 35.73
CA GLU A 74 -0.28 -14.60 36.11
C GLU A 74 -0.91 -13.86 37.30
N GLY A 75 -2.23 -13.78 37.32
CA GLY A 75 -2.93 -13.11 38.42
C GLY A 75 -4.42 -12.96 38.17
N THR A 76 -5.08 -12.35 39.12
CA THR A 76 -6.52 -12.14 39.14
C THR A 76 -6.88 -10.89 38.33
N LEU A 77 -7.77 -11.03 37.34
CA LEU A 77 -8.35 -9.90 36.60
C LEU A 77 -9.32 -9.13 37.51
N VAL A 78 -9.11 -7.84 37.67
CA VAL A 78 -9.97 -6.96 38.50
C VAL A 78 -10.37 -5.72 37.72
N GLU A 79 -11.48 -5.09 38.14
CA GLU A 79 -11.85 -3.76 37.65
C GLU A 79 -10.79 -2.74 38.08
N SER A 80 -10.33 -1.91 37.15
CA SER A 80 -9.31 -0.92 37.47
C SER A 80 -9.86 0.23 38.29
N GLN A 81 -9.12 0.64 39.30
CA GLN A 81 -9.38 1.86 40.07
C GLN A 81 -8.78 3.11 39.38
N GLY A 82 -8.00 2.94 38.33
CA GLY A 82 -7.30 4.01 37.62
C GLY A 82 -8.12 4.59 36.48
N ALA A 83 -8.00 5.89 36.26
CA ALA A 83 -8.63 6.54 35.11
C ALA A 83 -7.99 6.08 33.78
N GLY A 84 -8.82 5.84 32.77
CA GLY A 84 -8.38 5.54 31.41
C GLY A 84 -8.14 4.06 31.08
N GLN A 85 -8.44 3.15 32.01
CA GLN A 85 -8.42 1.70 31.77
C GLN A 85 -9.59 1.02 32.47
N SER A 86 -10.14 -0.04 31.86
CA SER A 86 -11.29 -0.76 32.40
C SER A 86 -10.90 -1.86 33.40
N SER A 87 -9.73 -2.46 33.21
CA SER A 87 -9.29 -3.64 33.94
C SER A 87 -7.79 -3.62 34.19
N GLU A 88 -7.37 -4.32 35.24
CA GLU A 88 -5.97 -4.57 35.59
C GLU A 88 -5.81 -5.99 36.13
N ILE A 89 -4.56 -6.46 36.22
CA ILE A 89 -4.24 -7.79 36.75
C ILE A 89 -3.48 -7.64 38.06
N GLN A 90 -4.00 -8.18 39.14
CA GLN A 90 -3.29 -8.30 40.39
C GLN A 90 -2.38 -9.53 40.32
N ALA A 91 -1.06 -9.29 40.24
CA ALA A 91 -0.11 -10.33 39.98
C ALA A 91 0.02 -11.31 41.17
N THR A 92 -0.02 -12.61 40.85
CA THR A 92 0.29 -13.70 41.77
C THR A 92 1.59 -14.42 41.39
N LYS A 93 2.00 -14.32 40.11
CA LYS A 93 3.27 -14.87 39.63
C LYS A 93 3.84 -14.01 38.49
N LEU A 94 5.16 -13.79 38.54
CA LEU A 94 5.94 -13.12 37.51
C LEU A 94 7.11 -14.01 37.09
N GLU A 95 7.37 -14.01 35.77
CA GLU A 95 8.50 -14.75 35.18
C GLU A 95 9.13 -13.89 34.08
N VAL A 96 10.43 -13.67 34.10
CA VAL A 96 11.18 -12.93 33.10
C VAL A 96 11.70 -13.92 32.07
N TYR A 97 11.26 -13.77 30.79
CA TYR A 97 11.73 -14.59 29.68
C TYR A 97 12.94 -14.00 28.97
N GLY A 98 13.04 -12.68 28.97
CA GLY A 98 14.14 -12.00 28.31
C GLY A 98 14.44 -10.65 28.97
N LEU A 99 15.68 -10.47 29.34
CA LEU A 99 16.20 -9.22 29.90
C LEU A 99 16.28 -8.14 28.81
N CYS A 100 16.27 -6.88 29.22
CA CYS A 100 16.46 -5.74 28.32
C CYS A 100 17.42 -4.74 28.97
N GLY A 101 18.56 -4.54 28.32
CA GLY A 101 19.60 -3.62 28.80
C GLY A 101 19.31 -2.15 28.51
N ASN A 102 20.19 -1.28 29.03
CA ASN A 102 20.08 0.17 28.88
C ASN A 102 20.38 0.66 27.45
N ASP A 103 20.96 -0.19 26.63
CA ASP A 103 21.29 0.02 25.21
C ASP A 103 20.09 -0.23 24.26
N TYR A 104 18.93 -0.60 24.80
CA TYR A 104 17.70 -0.82 24.04
C TYR A 104 17.35 0.41 23.19
N PRO A 105 17.29 0.28 21.84
CA PRO A 105 17.17 1.45 20.97
C PRO A 105 15.81 2.12 21.02
N MET A 106 14.74 1.42 21.43
CA MET A 106 13.37 1.97 21.51
C MET A 106 13.08 2.57 22.89
N GLN A 107 13.75 3.68 23.19
CA GLN A 107 13.61 4.37 24.47
C GLN A 107 12.25 5.12 24.58
N LYS A 108 11.85 5.45 25.84
CA LYS A 108 10.60 6.19 26.15
C LYS A 108 10.55 7.60 25.54
N LYS A 109 11.71 8.25 25.34
CA LYS A 109 11.75 9.56 24.65
C LYS A 109 11.48 9.37 23.16
N GLY A 110 10.62 10.22 22.62
CA GLY A 110 10.30 10.19 21.19
C GLY A 110 11.56 10.24 20.34
N GLN A 111 11.67 9.32 19.39
CA GLN A 111 12.76 9.24 18.43
C GLN A 111 12.26 9.72 17.08
N SER A 112 13.15 10.27 16.26
CA SER A 112 12.82 10.65 14.89
C SER A 112 12.52 9.40 14.03
N PHE A 113 11.69 9.55 13.02
CA PHE A 113 11.41 8.46 12.07
C PHE A 113 12.69 7.96 11.37
N GLU A 114 13.67 8.83 11.17
CA GLU A 114 14.96 8.43 10.59
C GLU A 114 15.70 7.43 11.48
N VAL A 115 15.77 7.68 12.79
CA VAL A 115 16.37 6.74 13.76
C VAL A 115 15.58 5.43 13.79
N MET A 116 14.24 5.49 13.71
CA MET A 116 13.40 4.29 13.69
C MET A 116 13.59 3.48 12.39
N ARG A 117 13.86 4.12 11.23
CA ARG A 117 14.20 3.40 9.99
C ARG A 117 15.51 2.66 10.09
N LYS A 118 16.53 3.26 10.73
CA LYS A 118 17.82 2.59 10.99
C LYS A 118 17.68 1.39 11.95
N ASN A 119 16.62 1.37 12.75
CA ASN A 119 16.29 0.29 13.69
C ASN A 119 14.99 -0.43 13.26
N ALA A 120 14.82 -0.70 11.96
CA ALA A 120 13.58 -1.26 11.44
C ALA A 120 13.18 -2.59 12.11
N HIS A 121 14.13 -3.44 12.47
CA HIS A 121 13.93 -4.69 13.21
C HIS A 121 13.32 -4.52 14.61
N MET A 122 13.45 -3.33 15.21
CA MET A 122 12.92 -3.05 16.56
C MET A 122 11.73 -2.05 16.54
N ARG A 123 11.59 -1.24 15.51
CA ARG A 123 10.55 -0.18 15.43
C ARG A 123 9.13 -0.68 15.59
N LEU A 124 8.86 -1.94 15.20
CA LEU A 124 7.55 -2.57 15.34
C LEU A 124 7.07 -2.68 16.81
N ARG A 125 7.99 -2.59 17.77
CA ARG A 125 7.65 -2.52 19.20
C ARG A 125 7.16 -1.16 19.65
N THR A 126 7.19 -0.13 18.80
CA THR A 126 6.65 1.20 19.12
C THR A 126 5.14 1.25 18.86
N ASN A 127 4.44 2.17 19.52
CA ASN A 127 3.00 2.34 19.30
C ASN A 127 2.68 2.73 17.85
N THR A 128 3.45 3.65 17.28
CA THR A 128 3.24 4.14 15.90
C THR A 128 3.35 3.01 14.89
N PHE A 129 4.47 2.27 14.90
CA PHE A 129 4.66 1.20 13.91
C PHE A 129 3.80 -0.02 14.21
N GLY A 130 3.48 -0.30 15.48
CA GLY A 130 2.51 -1.32 15.86
C GLY A 130 1.12 -1.00 15.30
N ALA A 131 0.66 0.26 15.41
CA ALA A 131 -0.61 0.73 14.85
C ALA A 131 -0.63 0.61 13.32
N VAL A 132 0.39 1.12 12.64
CA VAL A 132 0.52 1.02 11.18
C VAL A 132 0.45 -0.43 10.69
N MET A 133 1.14 -1.36 11.37
CA MET A 133 1.14 -2.77 10.95
C MET A 133 -0.20 -3.48 11.21
N ARG A 134 -0.91 -3.15 12.29
CA ARG A 134 -2.27 -3.68 12.51
C ARG A 134 -3.25 -3.14 11.45
N ILE A 135 -3.15 -1.85 11.10
CA ILE A 135 -3.93 -1.28 10.00
C ILE A 135 -3.56 -1.95 8.67
N ARG A 136 -2.27 -2.12 8.37
CA ARG A 136 -1.80 -2.83 7.16
C ARG A 136 -2.39 -4.24 7.07
N HIS A 137 -2.38 -4.99 8.17
CA HIS A 137 -3.02 -6.31 8.23
C HIS A 137 -4.52 -6.22 7.90
N ASN A 138 -5.24 -5.30 8.55
CA ASN A 138 -6.68 -5.12 8.32
C ASN A 138 -6.99 -4.71 6.88
N MET A 139 -6.17 -3.84 6.27
CA MET A 139 -6.35 -3.47 4.87
C MET A 139 -6.13 -4.64 3.91
N ALA A 140 -5.14 -5.51 4.17
CA ALA A 140 -4.95 -6.71 3.37
C ALA A 140 -6.17 -7.64 3.46
N MET A 141 -6.74 -7.81 4.66
CA MET A 141 -7.97 -8.60 4.83
C MET A 141 -9.18 -7.94 4.16
N ALA A 142 -9.32 -6.62 4.25
CA ALA A 142 -10.38 -5.87 3.57
C ALA A 142 -10.35 -6.10 2.04
N ILE A 143 -9.16 -6.03 1.44
CA ILE A 143 -8.95 -6.26 0.01
C ILE A 143 -9.40 -7.67 -0.39
N HIS A 144 -8.90 -8.71 0.32
CA HIS A 144 -9.30 -10.08 0.03
C HIS A 144 -10.80 -10.32 0.23
N THR A 145 -11.40 -9.71 1.27
CA THR A 145 -12.83 -9.86 1.56
C THR A 145 -13.67 -9.18 0.48
N TYR A 146 -13.33 -7.95 0.10
CA TYR A 146 -14.03 -7.21 -0.96
C TYR A 146 -14.10 -8.03 -2.26
N PHE A 147 -12.96 -8.44 -2.77
CA PHE A 147 -12.93 -9.16 -4.04
C PHE A 147 -13.59 -10.54 -3.96
N HIS A 148 -13.42 -11.25 -2.83
CA HIS A 148 -14.10 -12.53 -2.62
C HIS A 148 -15.63 -12.39 -2.61
N GLU A 149 -16.17 -11.40 -1.88
CA GLU A 149 -17.61 -11.14 -1.79
C GLU A 149 -18.22 -10.66 -3.12
N HIS A 150 -17.42 -10.03 -3.99
CA HIS A 150 -17.81 -9.61 -5.33
C HIS A 150 -17.57 -10.68 -6.42
N GLY A 151 -17.19 -11.91 -6.03
CA GLY A 151 -17.05 -13.04 -6.95
C GLY A 151 -15.77 -13.07 -7.78
N PHE A 152 -14.75 -12.28 -7.38
CA PHE A 152 -13.45 -12.30 -8.05
C PHE A 152 -12.62 -13.51 -7.60
N PHE A 153 -11.85 -14.07 -8.53
CA PHE A 153 -10.84 -15.07 -8.22
C PHE A 153 -9.51 -14.43 -7.84
N TYR A 154 -8.92 -14.83 -6.71
CA TYR A 154 -7.53 -14.48 -6.41
C TYR A 154 -6.61 -15.24 -7.37
N PHE A 155 -5.89 -14.53 -8.21
CA PHE A 155 -5.11 -15.07 -9.30
C PHE A 155 -3.62 -14.82 -9.05
N HIS A 156 -2.83 -15.92 -9.04
CA HIS A 156 -1.37 -15.85 -8.87
C HIS A 156 -0.71 -15.61 -10.22
N THR A 157 0.08 -14.55 -10.33
CA THR A 157 0.93 -14.27 -11.50
C THR A 157 2.41 -14.45 -11.15
N PRO A 158 3.27 -14.84 -12.10
CA PRO A 158 4.68 -15.05 -11.84
C PRO A 158 5.39 -13.78 -11.38
N LEU A 159 6.31 -13.94 -10.42
CA LEU A 159 7.20 -12.84 -10.00
C LEU A 159 8.46 -12.75 -10.86
N ILE A 160 8.84 -13.85 -11.52
CA ILE A 160 9.96 -13.90 -12.47
C ILE A 160 9.38 -13.98 -13.87
N THR A 161 9.74 -13.04 -14.71
CA THR A 161 9.20 -12.89 -16.06
C THR A 161 10.30 -12.51 -17.07
N ALA A 162 10.11 -12.91 -18.33
CA ALA A 162 10.89 -12.41 -19.44
C ALA A 162 10.23 -11.19 -20.13
N SER A 163 8.97 -10.85 -19.74
CA SER A 163 8.18 -9.76 -20.33
C SER A 163 8.32 -8.48 -19.54
N ASP A 164 8.43 -7.34 -20.23
CA ASP A 164 8.33 -6.00 -19.63
C ASP A 164 6.91 -5.44 -19.87
N CYS A 165 6.07 -5.50 -18.86
CA CYS A 165 4.68 -5.06 -18.93
C CYS A 165 4.53 -3.56 -19.19
N GLU A 166 5.41 -2.74 -18.68
CA GLU A 166 5.32 -1.28 -18.81
C GLU A 166 6.24 -0.70 -19.91
N GLY A 167 7.17 -1.53 -20.46
CA GLY A 167 8.16 -1.09 -21.44
C GLY A 167 9.19 -0.09 -20.87
N ALA A 168 9.30 -0.02 -19.54
CA ALA A 168 10.10 1.00 -18.86
C ALA A 168 11.58 0.64 -18.66
N GLY A 169 11.98 -0.59 -18.94
CA GLY A 169 13.38 -1.05 -18.93
C GLY A 169 14.09 -1.08 -17.55
N ASN A 170 13.44 -0.68 -16.49
CA ASN A 170 14.02 -0.58 -15.14
C ASN A 170 13.65 -1.78 -14.25
N MET A 171 13.96 -2.99 -14.72
CA MET A 171 13.67 -4.23 -13.99
C MET A 171 14.92 -4.77 -13.28
N PHE A 172 14.72 -5.38 -12.11
CA PHE A 172 15.78 -6.15 -11.45
C PHE A 172 15.97 -7.47 -12.18
N GLN A 173 17.17 -7.71 -12.66
CA GLN A 173 17.54 -8.96 -13.35
C GLN A 173 17.60 -10.14 -12.38
N VAL A 174 17.08 -11.29 -12.81
CA VAL A 174 17.19 -12.58 -12.10
C VAL A 174 18.08 -13.50 -12.92
N THR A 175 19.19 -13.97 -12.34
CA THR A 175 20.13 -14.84 -13.01
C THR A 175 20.86 -15.74 -12.02
N THR A 176 21.19 -16.97 -12.45
CA THR A 176 22.06 -17.88 -11.72
C THR A 176 23.51 -17.85 -12.22
N LYS A 177 23.81 -17.00 -13.22
CA LYS A 177 25.15 -16.84 -13.77
C LYS A 177 26.11 -16.18 -12.80
N ASN A 178 27.37 -16.57 -12.89
CA ASN A 178 28.44 -15.85 -12.21
C ASN A 178 28.66 -14.48 -12.89
N LEU A 179 28.35 -13.40 -12.20
CA LEU A 179 28.47 -12.03 -12.73
C LEU A 179 29.91 -11.62 -13.06
N TYR A 180 30.94 -12.33 -12.54
CA TYR A 180 32.34 -12.11 -12.83
C TYR A 180 32.83 -12.84 -14.10
N ASP A 181 32.02 -13.75 -14.66
CA ASP A 181 32.37 -14.58 -15.82
C ASP A 181 31.19 -14.70 -16.79
N LEU A 182 30.71 -13.55 -17.28
CA LEU A 182 29.63 -13.50 -18.23
C LEU A 182 30.09 -13.70 -19.64
N LYS A 183 29.63 -14.75 -20.31
CA LYS A 183 29.83 -14.98 -21.74
C LYS A 183 29.05 -13.96 -22.55
N LYS A 184 29.67 -13.45 -23.60
CA LYS A 184 29.09 -12.47 -24.52
C LYS A 184 29.19 -12.96 -25.96
N ASP A 185 28.21 -12.58 -26.76
CA ASP A 185 28.23 -12.78 -28.21
C ASP A 185 29.18 -11.81 -28.91
N GLU A 186 29.27 -11.90 -30.24
CA GLU A 186 30.11 -11.05 -31.08
C GLU A 186 29.74 -9.55 -31.03
N ASN A 187 28.50 -9.23 -30.61
CA ASN A 187 28.00 -7.87 -30.46
C ASN A 187 28.12 -7.35 -29.00
N GLY A 188 28.75 -8.15 -28.12
CA GLY A 188 28.91 -7.80 -26.69
C GLY A 188 27.72 -8.01 -25.82
N LYS A 189 26.61 -8.61 -26.31
CA LYS A 189 25.44 -8.97 -25.54
C LYS A 189 25.69 -10.22 -24.71
N ILE A 190 25.14 -10.26 -23.49
CA ILE A 190 25.23 -11.43 -22.60
C ILE A 190 24.46 -12.59 -23.23
N ILE A 191 25.06 -13.77 -23.24
CA ILE A 191 24.45 -15.03 -23.69
C ILE A 191 23.73 -15.66 -22.46
N TYR A 192 22.43 -15.92 -22.58
CA TYR A 192 21.62 -16.50 -21.52
C TYR A 192 21.24 -17.97 -21.74
N ASP A 193 21.61 -18.59 -22.87
CA ASP A 193 21.23 -19.97 -23.24
C ASP A 193 21.58 -21.01 -22.16
N ASP A 194 22.64 -20.77 -21.38
CA ASP A 194 23.09 -21.60 -20.27
C ASP A 194 22.67 -21.08 -18.88
N ASP A 195 21.80 -20.06 -18.80
CA ASP A 195 21.19 -19.62 -17.54
C ASP A 195 19.98 -20.51 -17.20
N PHE A 196 19.45 -20.38 -15.98
CA PHE A 196 18.39 -21.25 -15.46
C PHE A 196 17.15 -21.33 -16.37
N PHE A 197 16.72 -20.20 -16.91
CA PHE A 197 15.54 -20.12 -17.80
C PHE A 197 15.90 -20.16 -19.29
N GLY A 198 17.18 -20.18 -19.67
CA GLY A 198 17.64 -20.14 -21.05
C GLY A 198 17.44 -18.80 -21.75
N GLU A 199 17.01 -17.78 -21.03
CA GLU A 199 16.75 -16.43 -21.52
C GLU A 199 16.92 -15.40 -20.40
N GLN A 200 16.96 -14.11 -20.76
CA GLN A 200 17.02 -13.04 -19.78
C GLN A 200 15.69 -12.94 -19.03
N THR A 201 15.74 -13.05 -17.70
CA THR A 201 14.56 -12.89 -16.83
C THR A 201 14.77 -11.79 -15.80
N SER A 202 13.66 -11.27 -15.29
CA SER A 202 13.63 -10.16 -14.33
C SER A 202 12.53 -10.36 -13.29
N LEU A 203 12.60 -9.59 -12.22
CA LEU A 203 11.47 -9.45 -11.29
C LEU A 203 10.39 -8.58 -11.92
N THR A 204 9.13 -9.00 -11.82
CA THR A 204 7.98 -8.32 -12.44
C THR A 204 7.74 -6.90 -11.90
N VAL A 205 7.27 -6.01 -12.75
CA VAL A 205 6.78 -4.67 -12.37
C VAL A 205 5.26 -4.65 -12.15
N SER A 206 4.52 -5.67 -12.64
CA SER A 206 3.06 -5.80 -12.56
C SER A 206 2.64 -7.21 -12.96
N GLY A 207 1.56 -7.71 -12.38
CA GLY A 207 0.91 -8.97 -12.79
C GLY A 207 -0.22 -8.76 -13.81
N GLN A 208 -0.36 -7.57 -14.39
CA GLN A 208 -1.50 -7.18 -15.22
C GLN A 208 -1.63 -8.05 -16.47
N LEU A 209 -0.55 -8.23 -17.25
CA LEU A 209 -0.68 -8.92 -18.55
C LEU A 209 -1.18 -10.36 -18.39
N GLU A 210 -0.63 -11.10 -17.43
CA GLU A 210 -1.08 -12.45 -17.07
C GLU A 210 -2.47 -12.41 -16.41
N GLY A 211 -2.79 -11.33 -15.67
CA GLY A 211 -4.10 -11.09 -15.07
C GLY A 211 -5.20 -10.96 -16.13
N GLU A 212 -4.94 -10.24 -17.23
CA GLU A 212 -5.87 -10.12 -18.35
C GLU A 212 -6.21 -11.48 -19.00
N LEU A 213 -5.25 -12.42 -19.03
CA LEU A 213 -5.51 -13.79 -19.50
C LEU A 213 -6.47 -14.51 -18.54
N GLY A 214 -6.28 -14.31 -17.24
CA GLY A 214 -7.19 -14.83 -16.21
C GLY A 214 -8.61 -14.25 -16.36
N ALA A 215 -8.74 -12.95 -16.52
CA ALA A 215 -10.02 -12.26 -16.66
C ALA A 215 -10.79 -12.70 -17.92
N THR A 216 -10.12 -12.85 -19.06
CA THR A 216 -10.74 -13.30 -20.30
C THR A 216 -11.14 -14.79 -20.31
N ALA A 217 -10.83 -15.52 -19.24
CA ALA A 217 -11.23 -16.92 -19.03
C ALA A 217 -12.17 -17.11 -17.84
N LEU A 218 -11.96 -16.37 -16.74
CA LEU A 218 -12.69 -16.52 -15.47
C LEU A 218 -13.68 -15.39 -15.19
N GLY A 219 -13.69 -14.34 -16.03
CA GLY A 219 -14.57 -13.18 -15.91
C GLY A 219 -14.02 -12.06 -15.04
N SER A 220 -13.72 -12.35 -13.77
CA SER A 220 -13.20 -11.34 -12.84
C SER A 220 -12.11 -11.97 -11.97
N ILE A 221 -10.93 -11.39 -11.99
CA ILE A 221 -9.79 -11.84 -11.17
C ILE A 221 -9.16 -10.63 -10.45
N TYR A 222 -8.34 -10.89 -9.46
CA TYR A 222 -7.41 -9.89 -8.93
C TYR A 222 -6.08 -10.55 -8.54
N THR A 223 -4.99 -9.82 -8.75
CA THR A 223 -3.70 -10.14 -8.14
C THR A 223 -3.55 -9.34 -6.84
N PHE A 224 -2.82 -9.86 -5.89
CA PHE A 224 -2.35 -9.12 -4.72
C PHE A 224 -1.00 -9.67 -4.31
N GLY A 225 0.06 -9.02 -4.74
CA GLY A 225 1.40 -9.55 -4.58
C GLY A 225 2.50 -8.49 -4.71
N PRO A 226 3.75 -8.89 -4.43
CA PRO A 226 4.90 -8.02 -4.56
C PRO A 226 5.21 -7.70 -6.02
N THR A 227 5.60 -6.45 -6.26
CA THR A 227 6.12 -5.92 -7.52
C THR A 227 7.42 -5.16 -7.28
N PHE A 228 8.23 -5.02 -8.32
CA PHE A 228 9.60 -4.54 -8.19
C PHE A 228 9.91 -3.50 -9.26
N ARG A 229 10.50 -2.37 -8.87
CA ARG A 229 10.96 -1.33 -9.81
C ARG A 229 12.37 -0.88 -9.45
N ALA A 230 13.29 -1.00 -10.41
CA ALA A 230 14.71 -0.65 -10.23
C ALA A 230 15.00 0.84 -10.47
N GLU A 231 13.99 1.69 -10.30
CA GLU A 231 14.11 3.13 -10.47
C GLU A 231 15.03 3.74 -9.40
N ASN A 232 15.96 4.59 -9.82
CA ASN A 232 16.82 5.33 -8.90
C ASN A 232 16.08 6.56 -8.31
N SER A 233 14.88 6.31 -7.74
CA SER A 233 14.04 7.34 -7.13
C SER A 233 14.11 7.27 -5.61
N ASN A 234 14.48 8.37 -4.97
CA ASN A 234 14.62 8.46 -3.50
C ASN A 234 13.60 9.42 -2.89
N THR A 235 12.35 9.36 -3.33
CA THR A 235 11.26 10.20 -2.82
C THR A 235 10.53 9.52 -1.64
N PRO A 236 9.69 10.26 -0.89
CA PRO A 236 8.83 9.68 0.14
C PRO A 236 7.74 8.72 -0.37
N ARG A 237 7.57 8.60 -1.69
CA ARG A 237 6.48 7.84 -2.34
C ARG A 237 6.96 6.66 -3.18
N HIS A 238 8.28 6.35 -3.24
CA HIS A 238 8.85 5.28 -4.05
C HIS A 238 9.57 4.25 -3.19
N LEU A 239 9.35 2.99 -3.52
CA LEU A 239 10.05 1.81 -3.02
C LEU A 239 10.50 0.96 -4.22
N ALA A 240 11.58 0.21 -4.05
CA ALA A 240 12.04 -0.74 -5.06
C ALA A 240 11.26 -2.07 -5.02
N GLU A 241 10.66 -2.39 -3.88
CA GLU A 241 9.75 -3.52 -3.64
C GLU A 241 8.52 -3.01 -2.90
N PHE A 242 7.34 -3.29 -3.44
CA PHE A 242 6.05 -2.89 -2.87
C PHE A 242 4.97 -3.88 -3.31
N TRP A 243 3.74 -3.73 -2.82
CA TRP A 243 2.65 -4.63 -3.17
C TRP A 243 1.62 -3.91 -4.06
N MET A 244 1.18 -4.60 -5.10
CA MET A 244 0.09 -4.14 -5.96
C MET A 244 -1.15 -5.00 -5.79
N VAL A 245 -2.31 -4.35 -5.87
CA VAL A 245 -3.62 -4.98 -6.03
C VAL A 245 -4.11 -4.66 -7.43
N GLU A 246 -4.29 -5.68 -8.26
CA GLU A 246 -4.54 -5.50 -9.69
C GLU A 246 -5.74 -6.36 -10.13
N PRO A 247 -6.98 -5.85 -9.99
CA PRO A 247 -8.15 -6.51 -10.56
C PRO A 247 -8.21 -6.31 -12.07
N GLU A 248 -8.64 -7.38 -12.78
CA GLU A 248 -8.96 -7.36 -14.20
C GLU A 248 -10.33 -7.99 -14.42
N VAL A 249 -11.18 -7.34 -15.19
CA VAL A 249 -12.60 -7.69 -15.33
C VAL A 249 -13.01 -7.68 -16.79
N ALA A 250 -13.54 -8.81 -17.27
CA ALA A 250 -14.11 -8.94 -18.61
C ALA A 250 -15.46 -8.21 -18.69
N PHE A 251 -15.75 -7.65 -19.87
CA PHE A 251 -17.00 -6.96 -20.22
C PHE A 251 -17.26 -5.65 -19.44
N LEU A 252 -16.21 -5.05 -18.89
CA LEU A 252 -16.30 -3.78 -18.17
C LEU A 252 -15.94 -2.61 -19.10
N ASP A 253 -16.75 -1.55 -19.06
CA ASP A 253 -16.44 -0.29 -19.75
C ASP A 253 -15.76 0.74 -18.83
N GLN A 254 -15.47 1.93 -19.35
CA GLN A 254 -14.77 2.98 -18.60
C GLN A 254 -15.59 3.53 -17.43
N GLU A 255 -16.93 3.63 -17.57
CA GLU A 255 -17.78 4.13 -16.47
C GLU A 255 -17.88 3.12 -15.35
N GLU A 256 -18.07 1.85 -15.70
CA GLU A 256 -18.11 0.74 -14.74
C GLU A 256 -16.76 0.53 -14.05
N LEU A 257 -15.63 0.74 -14.75
CA LEU A 257 -14.30 0.72 -14.15
C LEU A 257 -14.16 1.80 -13.07
N MET A 258 -14.56 3.03 -13.36
CA MET A 258 -14.50 4.13 -12.38
C MET A 258 -15.44 3.89 -11.19
N ASP A 259 -16.59 3.25 -11.39
CA ASP A 259 -17.50 2.85 -10.32
C ASP A 259 -16.84 1.80 -9.41
N LEU A 260 -16.17 0.81 -9.99
CA LEU A 260 -15.43 -0.21 -9.24
C LEU A 260 -14.27 0.39 -8.44
N GLU A 261 -13.48 1.31 -9.03
CA GLU A 261 -12.37 2.01 -8.37
C GLU A 261 -12.85 2.80 -7.15
N GLU A 262 -13.95 3.55 -7.30
CA GLU A 262 -14.54 4.35 -6.23
C GLU A 262 -15.11 3.47 -5.11
N ASP A 263 -15.88 2.45 -5.45
CA ASP A 263 -16.52 1.54 -4.47
C ASP A 263 -15.47 0.77 -3.67
N PHE A 264 -14.46 0.24 -4.36
CA PHE A 264 -13.35 -0.50 -3.73
C PHE A 264 -12.59 0.35 -2.69
N ILE A 265 -12.23 1.59 -3.05
CA ILE A 265 -11.54 2.48 -2.09
C ILE A 265 -12.44 2.84 -0.92
N LYS A 266 -13.70 3.18 -1.19
CA LYS A 266 -14.68 3.48 -0.12
C LYS A 266 -14.87 2.30 0.83
N TYR A 267 -14.91 1.08 0.30
CA TYR A 267 -14.96 -0.13 1.11
C TYR A 267 -13.74 -0.25 2.04
N CYS A 268 -12.53 -0.09 1.50
CA CYS A 268 -11.31 -0.14 2.29
C CYS A 268 -11.26 0.93 3.39
N VAL A 269 -11.67 2.16 3.08
CA VAL A 269 -11.72 3.27 4.06
C VAL A 269 -12.75 2.97 5.17
N ARG A 270 -13.94 2.49 4.82
CA ARG A 270 -14.95 2.09 5.78
C ARG A 270 -14.47 0.97 6.68
N TRP A 271 -13.84 -0.07 6.09
CA TRP A 271 -13.25 -1.16 6.86
C TRP A 271 -12.23 -0.67 7.89
N ALA A 272 -11.37 0.30 7.51
CA ALA A 272 -10.40 0.88 8.43
C ALA A 272 -11.08 1.60 9.61
N LEU A 273 -12.07 2.43 9.34
CA LEU A 273 -12.81 3.16 10.38
C LEU A 273 -13.54 2.21 11.34
N ASP A 274 -14.12 1.12 10.81
CA ASP A 274 -14.89 0.16 11.60
C ASP A 274 -13.99 -0.77 12.44
N ASN A 275 -12.84 -1.21 11.89
CA ASN A 275 -12.04 -2.28 12.48
C ASN A 275 -10.73 -1.81 13.13
N CYS A 276 -10.28 -0.56 12.89
CA CYS A 276 -9.00 -0.05 13.37
C CYS A 276 -9.12 1.19 14.28
N LYS A 277 -10.27 1.37 14.94
CA LYS A 277 -10.61 2.59 15.67
C LYS A 277 -9.51 3.06 16.65
N ASP A 278 -9.08 2.21 17.57
CA ASP A 278 -8.06 2.58 18.58
C ASP A 278 -6.74 3.01 17.94
N ASP A 279 -6.32 2.34 16.87
CA ASP A 279 -5.09 2.65 16.13
C ASP A 279 -5.24 3.95 15.33
N LEU A 280 -6.39 4.18 14.70
CA LEU A 280 -6.69 5.41 13.97
C LEU A 280 -6.80 6.61 14.91
N GLU A 281 -7.45 6.49 16.06
CA GLU A 281 -7.52 7.56 17.07
C GLU A 281 -6.10 7.95 17.55
N PHE A 282 -5.22 6.96 17.76
CA PHE A 282 -3.84 7.22 18.12
C PHE A 282 -3.09 7.97 17.00
N LEU A 283 -3.19 7.50 15.75
CA LEU A 283 -2.52 8.15 14.61
C LEU A 283 -3.09 9.54 14.33
N ASN A 284 -4.42 9.72 14.47
CA ASN A 284 -5.06 11.02 14.34
C ASN A 284 -4.55 12.02 15.39
N LYS A 285 -4.27 11.56 16.60
CA LYS A 285 -3.73 12.43 17.66
C LYS A 285 -2.24 12.72 17.48
N MET A 286 -1.45 11.74 17.05
CA MET A 286 0.02 11.78 17.10
C MET A 286 0.69 12.11 15.78
N ILE A 287 0.06 11.81 14.65
CA ILE A 287 0.64 11.91 13.31
C ILE A 287 -0.07 12.97 12.48
N ASP A 288 -1.38 12.83 12.25
CA ASP A 288 -2.17 13.73 11.42
C ASP A 288 -3.54 13.99 12.05
N LYS A 289 -3.71 15.19 12.60
CA LYS A 289 -4.93 15.58 13.33
C LYS A 289 -6.18 15.65 12.45
N THR A 290 -6.04 15.61 11.15
CA THR A 290 -7.15 15.64 10.18
C THR A 290 -7.47 14.25 9.61
N LEU A 291 -6.78 13.20 10.06
CA LEU A 291 -6.85 11.86 9.48
C LEU A 291 -8.28 11.32 9.43
N ILE A 292 -8.97 11.26 10.56
CA ILE A 292 -10.32 10.68 10.65
C ILE A 292 -11.30 11.50 9.83
N GLU A 293 -11.27 12.83 9.94
CA GLU A 293 -12.12 13.74 9.16
C GLU A 293 -11.94 13.52 7.64
N ARG A 294 -10.68 13.37 7.19
CA ARG A 294 -10.37 13.10 5.78
C ARG A 294 -10.90 11.74 5.34
N LEU A 295 -10.74 10.68 6.14
CA LEU A 295 -11.28 9.35 5.83
C LEU A 295 -12.81 9.36 5.74
N GLU A 296 -13.49 10.02 6.69
CA GLU A 296 -14.94 10.19 6.65
C GLU A 296 -15.39 11.02 5.45
N GLY A 297 -14.61 12.02 5.04
CA GLY A 297 -14.87 12.85 3.87
C GLY A 297 -14.95 12.03 2.58
N VAL A 298 -14.03 11.07 2.40
CA VAL A 298 -14.02 10.15 1.23
C VAL A 298 -15.33 9.34 1.13
N LEU A 299 -15.94 8.97 2.26
CA LEU A 299 -17.18 8.18 2.25
C LEU A 299 -18.42 9.00 1.92
N LYS A 300 -18.40 10.31 2.16
CA LYS A 300 -19.57 11.19 2.00
C LYS A 300 -19.76 11.67 0.57
N GLU A 301 -18.69 11.84 -0.17
CA GLU A 301 -18.71 12.47 -1.49
C GLU A 301 -18.50 11.44 -2.61
N ASN A 302 -19.13 11.69 -3.76
CA ASN A 302 -18.77 10.98 -5.00
C ASN A 302 -17.48 11.58 -5.57
N PHE A 303 -16.64 10.72 -6.17
CA PHE A 303 -15.41 11.17 -6.79
C PHE A 303 -15.73 11.96 -8.07
N VAL A 304 -14.97 13.00 -8.32
CA VAL A 304 -15.11 13.79 -9.57
C VAL A 304 -14.54 12.96 -10.71
N ARG A 305 -15.29 12.85 -11.81
CA ARG A 305 -14.81 12.24 -13.06
C ARG A 305 -14.41 13.36 -14.00
N LEU A 306 -13.11 13.49 -14.24
CA LEU A 306 -12.52 14.66 -14.87
C LEU A 306 -11.71 14.23 -16.11
N PRO A 307 -12.15 14.53 -17.33
CA PRO A 307 -11.32 14.37 -18.52
C PRO A 307 -10.03 15.19 -18.41
N TYR A 308 -8.88 14.61 -18.81
CA TYR A 308 -7.58 15.28 -18.77
C TYR A 308 -7.59 16.66 -19.45
N THR A 309 -8.27 16.79 -20.58
CA THR A 309 -8.41 18.07 -21.29
C THR A 309 -9.08 19.14 -20.41
N GLU A 310 -10.13 18.78 -19.68
CA GLU A 310 -10.79 19.70 -18.73
C GLU A 310 -9.87 20.03 -17.54
N GLY A 311 -9.17 19.01 -17.01
CA GLY A 311 -8.19 19.20 -15.93
C GLY A 311 -7.08 20.18 -16.30
N THR A 312 -6.51 20.04 -17.51
CA THR A 312 -5.50 21.00 -18.01
C THR A 312 -6.07 22.40 -18.22
N ASN A 313 -7.30 22.54 -18.69
CA ASN A 313 -7.97 23.85 -18.82
C ASN A 313 -8.13 24.52 -17.45
N ILE A 314 -8.54 23.79 -16.41
CA ILE A 314 -8.63 24.29 -15.03
C ILE A 314 -7.26 24.80 -14.53
N LEU A 315 -6.19 24.03 -14.77
CA LEU A 315 -4.83 24.42 -14.40
C LEU A 315 -4.36 25.69 -15.12
N GLN A 316 -4.64 25.78 -16.44
CA GLN A 316 -4.31 26.95 -17.24
C GLN A 316 -5.09 28.20 -16.79
N GLU A 317 -6.34 28.04 -16.38
CA GLU A 317 -7.14 29.14 -15.82
C GLU A 317 -6.58 29.56 -14.44
N ALA A 318 -6.17 28.62 -13.60
CA ALA A 318 -5.51 28.94 -12.34
C ALA A 318 -4.24 29.75 -12.54
N ILE A 319 -3.41 29.43 -13.56
CA ILE A 319 -2.21 30.21 -13.91
C ILE A 319 -2.60 31.64 -14.32
N LYS A 320 -3.61 31.80 -15.17
CA LYS A 320 -4.11 33.13 -15.58
C LYS A 320 -4.58 33.95 -14.37
N ASN A 321 -5.11 33.30 -13.34
CA ASN A 321 -5.54 33.89 -12.09
C ASN A 321 -4.42 34.07 -11.05
N GLY A 322 -3.15 33.86 -11.43
CA GLY A 322 -1.96 34.13 -10.62
C GLY A 322 -1.39 32.95 -9.83
N LYS A 323 -1.94 31.73 -9.97
CA LYS A 323 -1.32 30.52 -9.42
C LYS A 323 0.00 30.27 -10.14
N LYS A 324 1.03 29.89 -9.39
CA LYS A 324 2.34 29.52 -9.93
C LYS A 324 2.58 28.05 -9.69
N PHE A 325 2.95 27.34 -10.74
CA PHE A 325 3.45 25.96 -10.70
C PHE A 325 4.92 25.93 -11.07
N GLU A 326 5.66 24.98 -10.56
CA GLU A 326 7.08 24.76 -10.86
C GLU A 326 7.26 24.14 -12.26
N PHE A 327 6.34 23.22 -12.62
CA PHE A 327 6.37 22.48 -13.89
C PHE A 327 5.31 23.01 -14.87
N PRO A 328 5.53 22.87 -16.19
CA PRO A 328 4.51 23.20 -17.18
C PRO A 328 3.33 22.23 -17.09
N CYS A 329 2.14 22.68 -17.47
CA CYS A 329 0.91 21.89 -17.54
C CYS A 329 0.09 22.21 -18.79
N ASN A 330 0.73 22.26 -19.95
CA ASN A 330 0.03 22.40 -21.23
C ASN A 330 -0.67 21.09 -21.59
N TRP A 331 -1.63 21.14 -22.51
CA TRP A 331 -2.22 19.92 -23.02
C TRP A 331 -1.14 19.05 -23.71
N GLY A 332 -1.07 17.78 -23.33
CA GLY A 332 -0.03 16.84 -23.77
C GLY A 332 1.16 16.69 -22.84
N ASP A 333 1.29 17.53 -21.80
CA ASP A 333 2.30 17.36 -20.77
C ASP A 333 1.85 16.29 -19.74
N ASP A 334 2.78 15.50 -19.22
CA ASP A 334 2.50 14.64 -18.07
C ASP A 334 2.36 15.51 -16.80
N LEU A 335 1.27 15.31 -16.05
CA LEU A 335 0.97 16.16 -14.89
C LEU A 335 1.89 15.84 -13.71
N ALA A 336 2.58 16.86 -13.23
CA ALA A 336 3.37 16.74 -12.01
C ALA A 336 2.47 16.67 -10.75
N SER A 337 2.99 16.11 -9.67
CA SER A 337 2.26 15.97 -8.39
C SER A 337 1.67 17.27 -7.84
N GLU A 338 2.24 18.43 -8.17
CA GLU A 338 1.68 19.72 -7.76
C GLU A 338 0.37 20.05 -8.50
N HIS A 339 0.24 19.63 -9.76
CA HIS A 339 -0.96 19.81 -10.58
C HIS A 339 -2.10 18.93 -10.04
N GLU A 340 -1.81 17.65 -9.79
CA GLU A 340 -2.75 16.71 -9.19
C GLU A 340 -3.26 17.21 -7.84
N ARG A 341 -2.34 17.66 -6.97
CA ARG A 341 -2.69 18.21 -5.66
C ARG A 341 -3.55 19.45 -5.77
N TYR A 342 -3.26 20.37 -6.70
CA TYR A 342 -4.11 21.53 -6.91
C TYR A 342 -5.55 21.14 -7.26
N LEU A 343 -5.73 20.21 -8.18
CA LEU A 343 -7.05 19.72 -8.57
C LEU A 343 -7.81 19.12 -7.39
N VAL A 344 -7.15 18.26 -6.62
CA VAL A 344 -7.79 17.51 -5.52
C VAL A 344 -7.96 18.34 -4.25
N GLU A 345 -6.96 19.13 -3.86
CA GLU A 345 -6.90 19.80 -2.55
C GLU A 345 -7.43 21.25 -2.58
N GLU A 346 -7.23 21.96 -3.70
CA GLU A 346 -7.58 23.38 -3.79
C GLU A 346 -8.86 23.61 -4.62
N HIS A 347 -8.97 22.94 -5.80
CA HIS A 347 -10.07 23.17 -6.72
C HIS A 347 -11.33 22.39 -6.33
N PHE A 348 -11.28 21.05 -6.37
CA PHE A 348 -12.45 20.19 -6.09
C PHE A 348 -12.62 19.88 -4.60
N LYS A 349 -11.56 19.83 -3.83
CA LYS A 349 -11.50 19.49 -2.39
C LYS A 349 -12.07 18.11 -2.09
N LYS A 350 -11.91 17.17 -3.02
CA LYS A 350 -12.34 15.78 -2.94
C LYS A 350 -11.58 14.91 -3.94
N PRO A 351 -11.63 13.56 -3.84
CA PRO A 351 -10.96 12.69 -4.79
C PRO A 351 -11.43 12.93 -6.22
N VAL A 352 -10.51 12.76 -7.16
CA VAL A 352 -10.74 12.96 -8.60
C VAL A 352 -10.31 11.70 -9.34
N ILE A 353 -11.14 11.19 -10.24
CA ILE A 353 -10.78 10.19 -11.24
C ILE A 353 -10.53 10.94 -12.54
N MET A 354 -9.29 11.04 -12.94
CA MET A 354 -8.91 11.71 -14.19
C MET A 354 -8.91 10.71 -15.34
N THR A 355 -9.53 11.08 -16.47
CA THR A 355 -9.73 10.18 -17.64
C THR A 355 -9.13 10.76 -18.90
N ASP A 356 -9.09 9.94 -19.96
CA ASP A 356 -8.80 10.36 -21.35
C ASP A 356 -7.45 11.07 -21.51
N TYR A 357 -6.44 10.43 -21.01
CA TYR A 357 -5.07 10.95 -21.10
C TYR A 357 -4.50 10.93 -22.52
N PRO A 358 -3.61 11.87 -22.86
CA PRO A 358 -2.89 11.84 -24.12
C PRO A 358 -2.18 10.50 -24.39
N ARG A 359 -2.38 9.96 -25.60
CA ARG A 359 -1.81 8.69 -26.07
C ARG A 359 -0.28 8.63 -25.98
N ALA A 360 0.38 9.78 -26.03
CA ALA A 360 1.83 9.87 -26.14
C ALA A 360 2.60 9.22 -24.98
N PHE A 361 2.08 9.34 -23.74
CA PHE A 361 2.78 8.88 -22.53
C PHE A 361 2.05 7.77 -21.75
N LYS A 362 0.85 7.33 -22.17
CA LYS A 362 0.14 6.20 -21.56
C LYS A 362 0.55 4.87 -22.19
N SER A 363 0.31 3.76 -21.52
CA SER A 363 0.80 2.42 -21.87
C SER A 363 0.17 1.86 -23.16
N PHE A 364 0.85 0.95 -23.83
CA PHE A 364 0.49 0.41 -25.15
C PHE A 364 -0.81 -0.42 -25.15
N TYR A 365 -1.14 -1.02 -24.01
CA TYR A 365 -2.30 -1.89 -23.84
C TYR A 365 -3.61 -1.14 -23.59
N MET A 366 -3.57 0.18 -23.39
CA MET A 366 -4.77 0.97 -23.13
C MET A 366 -5.60 1.17 -24.38
N LYS A 367 -6.92 1.10 -24.24
CA LYS A 367 -7.88 1.31 -25.34
C LYS A 367 -7.82 2.76 -25.81
N GLN A 368 -7.76 2.92 -27.15
CA GLN A 368 -7.76 4.21 -27.78
C GLN A 368 -9.17 4.77 -27.85
N ASN A 369 -9.32 6.07 -27.57
CA ASN A 369 -10.54 6.81 -27.85
C ASN A 369 -10.76 6.96 -29.38
N GLN A 370 -11.96 7.33 -29.77
CA GLN A 370 -12.29 7.51 -31.18
C GLN A 370 -11.61 8.77 -31.70
N ASP A 371 -10.76 8.63 -32.72
CA ASP A 371 -10.12 9.75 -33.38
C ASP A 371 -11.15 10.58 -34.20
N THR A 372 -10.93 11.89 -34.25
CA THR A 372 -11.70 12.82 -35.08
C THR A 372 -10.93 13.18 -36.34
N ALA A 373 -11.66 13.68 -37.38
CA ALA A 373 -11.06 13.98 -38.67
C ALA A 373 -10.03 15.12 -38.66
N ASP A 374 -10.05 15.96 -37.63
CA ASP A 374 -9.12 17.07 -37.42
C ASP A 374 -7.91 16.70 -36.55
N GLY A 375 -7.76 15.40 -36.22
CA GLY A 375 -6.62 14.87 -35.45
C GLY A 375 -6.80 14.88 -33.92
N GLY A 376 -7.98 15.26 -33.45
CA GLY A 376 -8.38 15.15 -32.04
C GLY A 376 -8.95 13.77 -31.71
N SER A 377 -9.61 13.67 -30.55
CA SER A 377 -10.36 12.48 -30.14
C SER A 377 -11.58 12.82 -29.31
N VAL A 378 -12.50 11.85 -29.20
CA VAL A 378 -13.71 11.93 -28.35
C VAL A 378 -13.62 10.86 -27.29
N GLY A 379 -13.58 11.27 -26.03
CA GLY A 379 -13.45 10.42 -24.86
C GLY A 379 -14.74 10.33 -24.04
N TYR A 380 -14.57 10.16 -22.73
CA TYR A 380 -15.62 9.95 -21.74
C TYR A 380 -16.73 11.00 -21.85
N LYS A 381 -17.98 10.53 -21.97
CA LYS A 381 -19.20 11.38 -22.12
C LYS A 381 -19.11 12.43 -23.23
N GLY A 382 -18.34 12.15 -24.28
CA GLY A 382 -18.22 13.05 -25.43
C GLY A 382 -17.21 14.18 -25.22
N ALA A 383 -16.33 14.09 -24.23
CA ALA A 383 -15.24 15.05 -24.03
C ALA A 383 -14.33 15.09 -25.26
N VAL A 384 -14.17 16.28 -25.86
CA VAL A 384 -13.33 16.49 -27.04
C VAL A 384 -11.93 16.89 -26.62
N ALA A 385 -10.93 16.20 -27.14
CA ALA A 385 -9.52 16.49 -26.94
C ALA A 385 -8.85 16.95 -28.24
N PRO A 386 -7.86 17.87 -28.20
CA PRO A 386 -7.19 18.38 -29.38
C PRO A 386 -6.19 17.39 -30.00
N GLY A 387 -5.99 16.22 -29.42
CA GLY A 387 -5.13 15.16 -29.91
C GLY A 387 -5.63 13.78 -29.51
N PRO A 388 -4.94 12.70 -29.95
CA PRO A 388 -5.31 11.33 -29.61
C PRO A 388 -5.20 11.05 -28.11
N THR A 389 -6.22 10.38 -27.55
CA THR A 389 -6.28 10.01 -26.14
C THR A 389 -6.57 8.53 -25.93
N MET A 390 -6.34 8.04 -24.71
CA MET A 390 -6.55 6.67 -24.24
C MET A 390 -7.57 6.66 -23.10
N GLN A 391 -8.36 5.58 -22.98
CA GLN A 391 -9.32 5.35 -21.89
C GLN A 391 -8.61 4.93 -20.58
N GLY A 392 -7.67 5.76 -20.14
CA GLY A 392 -7.03 5.62 -18.84
C GLY A 392 -7.89 6.21 -17.73
N THR A 393 -7.69 5.73 -16.51
CA THR A 393 -8.29 6.27 -15.27
C THR A 393 -7.22 6.34 -14.21
N ASP A 394 -6.94 7.55 -13.68
CA ASP A 394 -6.05 7.71 -12.52
C ASP A 394 -6.85 8.30 -11.37
N VAL A 395 -6.90 7.59 -10.24
CA VAL A 395 -7.61 8.06 -9.05
C VAL A 395 -6.65 8.86 -8.18
N LEU A 396 -6.92 10.15 -8.06
CA LEU A 396 -6.11 11.13 -7.36
C LEU A 396 -6.70 11.44 -5.99
N PHE A 397 -5.86 11.36 -4.95
CA PHE A 397 -6.25 11.57 -3.56
C PHE A 397 -5.47 12.73 -2.90
N PRO A 398 -6.10 13.43 -1.92
CA PRO A 398 -5.40 14.44 -1.13
C PRO A 398 -4.16 13.88 -0.46
N GLN A 399 -3.05 14.63 -0.47
CA GLN A 399 -1.74 14.30 0.13
C GLN A 399 -0.99 13.13 -0.54
N ILE A 400 -1.68 12.27 -1.29
CA ILE A 400 -1.10 11.09 -1.94
C ILE A 400 -0.78 11.36 -3.42
N GLY A 401 -1.67 12.07 -4.15
CA GLY A 401 -1.69 12.07 -5.62
C GLY A 401 -2.32 10.79 -6.14
N GLU A 402 -1.80 10.22 -7.21
CA GLU A 402 -2.28 8.96 -7.77
C GLU A 402 -2.18 7.81 -6.77
N ILE A 403 -3.31 7.16 -6.47
CA ILE A 403 -3.41 5.96 -5.62
C ILE A 403 -3.79 4.72 -6.45
N ILE A 404 -4.56 4.90 -7.51
CA ILE A 404 -4.92 3.90 -8.52
C ILE A 404 -4.54 4.44 -9.89
N GLY A 405 -3.98 3.59 -10.74
CA GLY A 405 -3.88 3.78 -12.18
C GLY A 405 -4.60 2.65 -12.91
N GLY A 406 -5.58 2.98 -13.73
CA GLY A 406 -6.41 2.01 -14.43
C GLY A 406 -6.62 2.35 -15.92
N SER A 407 -7.23 1.42 -16.63
CA SER A 407 -7.71 1.67 -18.00
C SER A 407 -8.68 0.61 -18.49
N VAL A 408 -9.46 0.95 -19.49
CA VAL A 408 -10.00 -0.04 -20.41
C VAL A 408 -8.85 -0.58 -21.26
N ARG A 409 -8.82 -1.89 -21.49
CA ARG A 409 -7.77 -2.58 -22.25
C ARG A 409 -8.12 -2.62 -23.74
N GLU A 410 -7.12 -2.53 -24.62
CA GLU A 410 -7.35 -2.62 -26.07
C GLU A 410 -7.67 -4.07 -26.45
N GLU A 411 -8.90 -4.32 -26.87
CA GLU A 411 -9.38 -5.63 -27.31
C GLU A 411 -9.16 -5.87 -28.82
N SER A 412 -8.90 -4.83 -29.60
CA SER A 412 -8.66 -4.95 -31.03
C SER A 412 -7.22 -5.35 -31.32
N TYR A 413 -7.05 -6.49 -32.02
CA TYR A 413 -5.73 -6.95 -32.47
C TYR A 413 -4.99 -5.89 -33.29
N ASP A 414 -5.67 -5.29 -34.29
CA ASP A 414 -5.04 -4.33 -35.20
C ASP A 414 -4.59 -3.05 -34.48
N LYS A 415 -5.39 -2.55 -33.53
CA LYS A 415 -5.06 -1.36 -32.74
C LYS A 415 -3.93 -1.65 -31.76
N LEU A 416 -3.96 -2.79 -31.08
CA LEU A 416 -2.88 -3.21 -30.18
C LEU A 416 -1.57 -3.34 -30.94
N MET A 417 -1.56 -4.02 -32.09
CA MET A 417 -0.38 -4.16 -32.94
C MET A 417 0.09 -2.82 -33.48
N GLY A 418 -0.84 -1.91 -33.80
CA GLY A 418 -0.52 -0.55 -34.20
C GLY A 418 0.28 0.21 -33.12
N GLU A 419 -0.11 0.06 -31.83
CA GLU A 419 0.63 0.66 -30.71
C GLU A 419 1.99 0.02 -30.46
N ILE A 420 2.06 -1.31 -30.48
CA ILE A 420 3.32 -2.06 -30.30
C ILE A 420 4.32 -1.64 -31.38
N ASN A 421 3.89 -1.59 -32.65
CA ASN A 421 4.73 -1.18 -33.75
C ASN A 421 5.14 0.31 -33.70
N ARG A 422 4.22 1.20 -33.34
CA ARG A 422 4.50 2.63 -33.18
C ARG A 422 5.58 2.89 -32.12
N ARG A 423 5.64 2.06 -31.10
CA ARG A 423 6.61 2.15 -29.99
C ARG A 423 7.86 1.32 -30.23
N GLU A 424 7.96 0.63 -31.37
CA GLU A 424 9.09 -0.24 -31.71
C GLU A 424 9.37 -1.30 -30.62
N MET A 425 8.30 -1.82 -29.98
CA MET A 425 8.44 -2.77 -28.87
C MET A 425 8.85 -4.15 -29.39
N ASP A 426 9.70 -4.84 -28.63
CA ASP A 426 10.04 -6.23 -28.90
C ASP A 426 8.86 -7.15 -28.57
N GLN A 427 8.40 -7.90 -29.57
CA GLN A 427 7.25 -8.80 -29.46
C GLN A 427 7.62 -10.20 -28.98
N THR A 428 8.91 -10.51 -28.88
CA THR A 428 9.43 -11.86 -28.58
C THR A 428 8.82 -12.44 -27.32
N HIS A 429 8.61 -11.61 -26.29
CA HIS A 429 8.06 -12.03 -25.00
C HIS A 429 6.60 -11.57 -24.78
N LEU A 430 5.91 -11.04 -25.84
CA LEU A 430 4.51 -10.59 -25.79
C LEU A 430 3.57 -11.43 -26.66
N TRP A 431 4.07 -12.43 -27.38
CA TRP A 431 3.28 -13.21 -28.33
C TRP A 431 2.02 -13.85 -27.71
N TRP A 432 2.13 -14.38 -26.51
CA TRP A 432 1.04 -15.00 -25.76
C TRP A 432 -0.05 -13.98 -25.36
N TYR A 433 0.32 -12.75 -25.03
CA TYR A 433 -0.58 -11.66 -24.74
C TYR A 433 -1.29 -11.18 -26.02
N ILE A 434 -0.55 -11.02 -27.12
CA ILE A 434 -1.07 -10.64 -28.43
C ILE A 434 -2.07 -11.69 -28.96
N ASP A 435 -1.81 -12.96 -28.74
CA ASP A 435 -2.67 -14.07 -29.16
C ASP A 435 -4.08 -14.01 -28.56
N THR A 436 -4.24 -13.49 -27.36
CA THR A 436 -5.57 -13.33 -26.71
C THR A 436 -6.49 -12.38 -27.50
N ARG A 437 -5.92 -11.51 -28.32
CA ARG A 437 -6.68 -10.60 -29.19
C ARG A 437 -7.10 -11.27 -30.51
N LYS A 438 -6.50 -12.40 -30.85
CA LYS A 438 -6.86 -13.16 -32.05
C LYS A 438 -8.03 -14.11 -31.82
N TRP A 439 -8.17 -14.64 -30.59
CA TRP A 439 -9.08 -15.74 -30.29
C TRP A 439 -10.07 -15.37 -29.17
N GLY A 440 -11.23 -14.84 -29.56
CA GLY A 440 -12.32 -14.55 -28.64
C GLY A 440 -12.03 -13.37 -27.70
N SER A 441 -11.39 -12.36 -28.23
CA SER A 441 -11.16 -11.09 -27.49
C SER A 441 -12.49 -10.49 -27.05
N CYS A 442 -12.50 -9.85 -25.88
CA CYS A 442 -13.65 -9.16 -25.34
C CYS A 442 -13.24 -7.80 -24.75
N PRO A 443 -14.16 -6.82 -24.64
CA PRO A 443 -13.94 -5.65 -23.82
C PRO A 443 -13.57 -6.09 -22.40
N HIS A 444 -12.54 -5.48 -21.82
CA HIS A 444 -12.15 -5.72 -20.43
C HIS A 444 -11.39 -4.50 -19.90
N ALA A 445 -11.37 -4.38 -18.58
CA ALA A 445 -10.77 -3.26 -17.91
C ALA A 445 -10.19 -3.68 -16.56
N GLY A 446 -9.25 -2.91 -16.06
CA GLY A 446 -8.64 -3.17 -14.77
C GLY A 446 -7.82 -1.99 -14.28
N PHE A 447 -7.33 -2.13 -13.06
CA PHE A 447 -6.52 -1.11 -12.43
C PHE A 447 -5.44 -1.69 -11.54
N GLY A 448 -4.43 -0.88 -11.23
CA GLY A 448 -3.43 -1.18 -10.22
C GLY A 448 -3.52 -0.22 -9.03
N LEU A 449 -3.70 -0.74 -7.82
CA LEU A 449 -3.62 0.04 -6.59
C LEU A 449 -2.32 -0.28 -5.86
N GLY A 450 -1.50 0.75 -5.60
CA GLY A 450 -0.34 0.63 -4.74
C GLY A 450 -0.74 0.45 -3.28
N PHE A 451 -0.53 -0.75 -2.72
CA PHE A 451 -0.97 -1.06 -1.36
C PHE A 451 -0.34 -0.14 -0.31
N GLU A 452 0.94 0.17 -0.44
CA GLU A 452 1.61 1.10 0.46
C GLU A 452 1.07 2.53 0.37
N ARG A 453 0.62 2.98 -0.81
CA ARG A 453 -0.07 4.27 -0.97
C ARG A 453 -1.42 4.29 -0.24
N LEU A 454 -2.18 3.19 -0.31
CA LEU A 454 -3.39 3.03 0.50
C LEU A 454 -3.08 3.12 2.00
N ILE A 455 -2.04 2.43 2.47
CA ILE A 455 -1.65 2.48 3.88
C ILE A 455 -1.19 3.88 4.29
N LEU A 456 -0.43 4.60 3.45
CA LEU A 456 -0.10 6.02 3.69
C LEU A 456 -1.36 6.84 3.92
N PHE A 457 -2.34 6.70 3.03
CA PHE A 457 -3.60 7.45 3.09
C PHE A 457 -4.38 7.15 4.38
N VAL A 458 -4.57 5.86 4.69
CA VAL A 458 -5.36 5.40 5.85
C VAL A 458 -4.66 5.69 7.18
N THR A 459 -3.34 5.79 7.21
CA THR A 459 -2.58 6.03 8.46
C THR A 459 -2.15 7.48 8.68
N GLY A 460 -2.20 8.31 7.65
CA GLY A 460 -1.67 9.68 7.69
C GLY A 460 -0.14 9.76 7.73
N MET A 461 0.56 8.63 7.54
CA MET A 461 2.03 8.62 7.49
C MET A 461 2.53 9.36 6.26
N GLN A 462 3.69 10.03 6.39
CA GLN A 462 4.21 10.94 5.37
C GLN A 462 5.30 10.32 4.47
N ASN A 463 5.74 9.10 4.79
CA ASN A 463 6.80 8.43 4.03
C ASN A 463 6.49 6.95 3.87
N ILE A 464 6.52 6.48 2.63
CA ILE A 464 6.18 5.11 2.27
C ILE A 464 7.05 4.05 2.96
N ARG A 465 8.29 4.42 3.35
CA ARG A 465 9.20 3.55 4.13
C ARG A 465 8.68 3.22 5.53
N ASP A 466 7.68 3.96 6.00
CA ASP A 466 7.12 3.81 7.34
C ASP A 466 5.84 2.96 7.38
N VAL A 467 5.35 2.54 6.21
CA VAL A 467 4.12 1.72 6.09
C VAL A 467 4.38 0.30 5.58
N ILE A 468 5.62 -0.06 5.34
CA ILE A 468 6.08 -1.41 5.04
C ILE A 468 7.03 -1.88 6.14
N PRO A 469 7.06 -3.18 6.52
CA PRO A 469 7.92 -3.67 7.61
C PRO A 469 9.41 -3.37 7.39
N PHE A 470 9.93 -3.75 6.23
CA PHE A 470 11.33 -3.62 5.84
C PHE A 470 11.45 -3.02 4.44
N PRO A 471 11.61 -1.70 4.31
CA PRO A 471 11.61 -1.01 3.02
C PRO A 471 12.85 -1.37 2.18
N ARG A 472 12.65 -1.49 0.87
CA ARG A 472 13.71 -1.59 -0.15
C ARG A 472 13.77 -0.29 -0.93
N THR A 473 14.92 0.37 -0.91
CA THR A 473 15.14 1.65 -1.61
C THR A 473 16.54 1.70 -2.18
N PRO A 474 16.86 2.63 -3.09
CA PRO A 474 18.22 2.79 -3.56
C PRO A 474 19.23 2.84 -2.40
N LYS A 475 20.28 2.03 -2.50
CA LYS A 475 21.37 1.88 -1.51
C LYS A 475 20.93 1.33 -0.13
N SER A 476 19.73 0.73 -0.02
CA SER A 476 19.25 0.15 1.24
C SER A 476 18.45 -1.13 1.00
N ALA A 477 19.02 -2.25 1.39
CA ALA A 477 18.43 -3.59 1.38
C ALA A 477 18.72 -4.34 2.69
N GLU A 478 19.06 -3.62 3.75
CA GLU A 478 19.32 -4.15 5.09
C GLU A 478 18.02 -4.67 5.74
N PHE A 479 18.11 -5.75 6.47
CA PHE A 479 17.05 -6.59 7.09
C PHE A 479 16.47 -7.63 6.12
#